data_4ef37326c4a747a44930801e20267a35
#
_entry.id   4ef37326c4a747a44930801e20267a35
#
_cell.length_a   1.000
_cell.length_b   1.000
_cell.length_c   1.000
_cell.angle_alpha   90.00
_cell.angle_beta   90.00
_cell.angle_gamma   90.00
#
_symmetry.space_group_name_H-M   'P 1'
#
loop_
_entity.id
_entity.type
_entity.pdbx_description
1 polymer ?
#
loop_
_entity_poly.entity_id
_entity_poly.type
_entity_poly.pdbx_seq_one_letter_code
_entity_poly.pdbx_strand_id
1 'polypeptide(L)'
;CHSGGASVPGSRPITTRNLLEMRPDICGHINGGPTSLDREGLQEIVASTDLALQLVQAGNLRSATEVVSMVREAGAERRVVLGSDTPTGTGTMPLGVIKTIAELSSLAGVDPWTAWAWATGTVSTIYGLEAGVIAPSRPADLVVLDAPWGSLASDAHGALARGDIPGISAVLVDGEIHALVSRNTPAAARRASVSPEIPLPAGSAHTR
;
A
#
# COMPACT_ATOMS: atom_id res chain seq x y z
N CYS A 1 12.30 -0.48 -11.42
CA CYS A 1 13.71 -0.01 -11.33
C CYS A 1 13.93 0.66 -9.98
N HIS A 2 15.07 0.38 -9.31
CA HIS A 2 15.53 1.17 -8.15
C HIS A 2 15.73 2.63 -8.56
N SER A 3 15.41 3.58 -7.69
CA SER A 3 15.63 5.02 -7.94
C SER A 3 16.32 5.70 -6.77
N GLY A 4 17.04 6.77 -7.06
CA GLY A 4 17.70 7.59 -6.06
C GLY A 4 19.17 7.30 -5.87
N GLY A 5 19.74 7.76 -4.74
CA GLY A 5 21.16 7.71 -4.46
C GLY A 5 21.74 6.33 -4.25
N ALA A 6 23.04 6.23 -4.22
CA ALA A 6 23.75 5.00 -3.94
C ALA A 6 23.62 4.62 -2.46
N SER A 7 23.04 3.47 -2.15
CA SER A 7 22.91 2.94 -0.78
C SER A 7 24.05 2.02 -0.37
N VAL A 8 24.86 1.58 -1.34
CA VAL A 8 25.99 0.68 -1.13
C VAL A 8 27.27 1.37 -1.60
N PRO A 9 28.35 1.37 -0.81
CA PRO A 9 29.63 1.92 -1.24
C PRO A 9 30.10 1.37 -2.59
N GLY A 10 30.45 2.25 -3.52
CA GLY A 10 30.87 1.87 -4.87
C GLY A 10 29.75 1.67 -5.89
N SER A 11 28.49 1.65 -5.48
CA SER A 11 27.36 1.67 -6.43
C SER A 11 27.13 3.07 -7.00
N ARG A 12 26.47 3.14 -8.16
CA ARG A 12 26.11 4.41 -8.79
C ARG A 12 24.65 4.74 -8.47
N PRO A 13 24.31 6.02 -8.27
CA PRO A 13 22.94 6.45 -8.13
C PRO A 13 22.16 6.24 -9.43
N ILE A 14 20.88 5.96 -9.31
CA ILE A 14 19.93 6.02 -10.42
C ILE A 14 19.24 7.39 -10.32
N THR A 15 19.70 8.29 -11.15
CA THR A 15 19.24 9.69 -11.16
C THR A 15 17.95 9.85 -11.95
N THR A 16 17.32 11.03 -11.83
CA THR A 16 16.17 11.43 -12.65
C THR A 16 16.46 11.23 -14.14
N ARG A 17 17.63 11.68 -14.61
CA ARG A 17 18.04 11.49 -16.00
C ARG A 17 18.05 10.02 -16.42
N ASN A 18 18.57 9.11 -15.58
CA ASN A 18 18.58 7.68 -15.89
C ASN A 18 17.14 7.14 -16.02
N LEU A 19 16.22 7.55 -15.15
CA LEU A 19 14.82 7.14 -15.20
C LEU A 19 14.13 7.65 -16.47
N LEU A 20 14.39 8.89 -16.88
CA LEU A 20 13.86 9.46 -18.11
C LEU A 20 14.38 8.75 -19.37
N GLU A 21 15.66 8.36 -19.36
CA GLU A 21 16.28 7.62 -20.47
C GLU A 21 15.81 6.17 -20.54
N MET A 22 15.75 5.45 -19.39
CA MET A 22 15.37 4.03 -19.33
C MET A 22 13.87 3.79 -19.44
N ARG A 23 13.04 4.73 -18.97
CA ARG A 23 11.57 4.63 -18.91
C ARG A 23 11.08 3.28 -18.40
N PRO A 24 11.45 2.87 -17.17
CA PRO A 24 10.96 1.62 -16.59
C PRO A 24 9.45 1.70 -16.36
N ASP A 25 8.76 0.57 -16.29
CA ASP A 25 7.33 0.55 -15.95
C ASP A 25 7.07 1.13 -14.56
N ILE A 26 7.98 0.87 -13.61
CA ILE A 26 7.83 1.25 -12.20
C ILE A 26 9.11 1.91 -11.69
N CYS A 27 8.97 3.10 -11.13
CA CYS A 27 9.98 3.76 -10.33
C CYS A 27 9.89 3.24 -8.89
N GLY A 28 10.73 2.26 -8.56
CA GLY A 28 10.74 1.58 -7.27
C GLY A 28 11.23 2.51 -6.15
N HIS A 29 10.57 2.45 -4.99
CA HIS A 29 10.83 3.24 -3.78
C HIS A 29 11.23 4.70 -4.08
N ILE A 30 10.42 5.40 -4.88
CA ILE A 30 10.71 6.78 -5.32
C ILE A 30 10.93 7.74 -4.14
N ASN A 31 10.34 7.42 -2.99
CA ASN A 31 10.58 8.10 -1.72
C ASN A 31 11.81 7.55 -0.96
N GLY A 32 12.68 6.74 -1.56
CA GLY A 32 13.85 6.08 -0.97
C GLY A 32 14.25 6.56 0.42
N GLY A 33 15.01 5.82 1.20
CA GLY A 33 15.41 6.26 2.55
C GLY A 33 16.27 7.54 2.49
N PRO A 34 17.55 7.49 2.88
CA PRO A 34 18.48 8.62 2.73
C PRO A 34 18.83 8.90 1.25
N THR A 35 18.35 8.10 0.34
CA THR A 35 18.75 8.06 -1.07
C THR A 35 17.66 8.49 -2.05
N SER A 36 16.55 9.08 -1.57
CA SER A 36 15.50 9.59 -2.47
C SER A 36 16.05 10.58 -3.49
N LEU A 37 15.36 10.71 -4.61
CA LEU A 37 15.62 11.82 -5.55
C LEU A 37 15.41 13.16 -4.85
N ASP A 38 16.05 14.21 -5.34
CA ASP A 38 15.77 15.57 -4.91
C ASP A 38 14.37 16.01 -5.36
N ARG A 39 13.89 17.12 -4.80
CA ARG A 39 12.53 17.62 -5.05
C ARG A 39 12.30 17.91 -6.54
N GLU A 40 13.25 18.53 -7.20
CA GLU A 40 13.20 18.87 -8.62
C GLU A 40 13.10 17.62 -9.48
N GLY A 41 13.90 16.61 -9.18
CA GLY A 41 13.86 15.32 -9.87
C GLY A 41 12.56 14.57 -9.66
N LEU A 42 11.99 14.60 -8.46
CA LEU A 42 10.67 14.04 -8.16
C LEU A 42 9.58 14.74 -9.00
N GLN A 43 9.61 16.07 -9.03
CA GLN A 43 8.65 16.87 -9.79
C GLN A 43 8.76 16.59 -11.29
N GLU A 44 9.97 16.47 -11.82
CA GLU A 44 10.20 16.15 -13.23
C GLU A 44 9.64 14.75 -13.59
N ILE A 45 9.90 13.73 -12.76
CA ILE A 45 9.35 12.37 -12.99
C ILE A 45 7.83 12.38 -12.96
N VAL A 46 7.22 13.06 -12.00
CA VAL A 46 5.76 13.15 -11.90
C VAL A 46 5.16 13.86 -13.11
N ALA A 47 5.76 14.99 -13.54
CA ALA A 47 5.20 15.84 -14.58
C ALA A 47 5.47 15.33 -16.01
N SER A 48 6.64 14.67 -16.24
CA SER A 48 7.13 14.37 -17.58
C SER A 48 7.03 12.90 -17.98
N THR A 49 6.54 12.04 -17.08
CA THR A 49 6.45 10.60 -17.36
C THR A 49 5.08 10.03 -17.00
N ASP A 50 4.85 8.81 -17.44
CA ASP A 50 3.71 7.95 -17.09
C ASP A 50 4.13 6.77 -16.19
N LEU A 51 5.35 6.78 -15.66
CA LEU A 51 5.88 5.72 -14.80
C LEU A 51 4.99 5.50 -13.57
N ALA A 52 4.80 4.26 -13.17
CA ALA A 52 4.23 3.97 -11.87
C ALA A 52 5.22 4.38 -10.76
N LEU A 53 4.70 4.93 -9.67
CA LEU A 53 5.46 5.54 -8.59
C LEU A 53 5.26 4.73 -7.31
N GLN A 54 6.28 3.95 -6.93
CA GLN A 54 6.17 3.13 -5.72
C GLN A 54 6.64 3.91 -4.49
N LEU A 55 5.72 4.13 -3.56
CA LEU A 55 6.01 4.62 -2.21
C LEU A 55 6.16 3.44 -1.26
N VAL A 56 7.17 3.49 -0.39
CA VAL A 56 7.47 2.39 0.52
C VAL A 56 7.63 2.85 1.96
N GLN A 57 7.28 1.95 2.90
CA GLN A 57 7.40 2.20 4.33
C GLN A 57 8.86 2.42 4.76
N ALA A 58 9.79 1.66 4.19
CA ALA A 58 11.22 1.79 4.49
C ALA A 58 11.85 3.09 3.93
N GLY A 59 11.08 3.87 3.17
CA GLY A 59 11.50 5.11 2.57
C GLY A 59 11.45 6.32 3.50
N ASN A 60 11.64 7.50 2.93
CA ASN A 60 11.55 8.78 3.62
C ASN A 60 10.09 9.27 3.61
N LEU A 61 9.49 9.45 4.79
CA LEU A 61 8.09 9.87 4.91
C LEU A 61 7.84 11.28 4.35
N ARG A 62 8.78 12.22 4.56
CA ARG A 62 8.67 13.57 4.00
C ARG A 62 8.64 13.53 2.48
N SER A 63 9.56 12.76 1.87
CA SER A 63 9.59 12.59 0.42
C SER A 63 8.29 11.93 -0.09
N ALA A 64 7.75 10.96 0.66
CA ALA A 64 6.46 10.35 0.31
C ALA A 64 5.31 11.38 0.31
N THR A 65 5.24 12.26 1.32
CA THR A 65 4.21 13.33 1.36
C THR A 65 4.40 14.35 0.25
N GLU A 66 5.63 14.68 -0.12
CA GLU A 66 5.93 15.55 -1.25
C GLU A 66 5.49 14.94 -2.59
N VAL A 67 5.78 13.65 -2.82
CA VAL A 67 5.30 12.91 -4.02
C VAL A 67 3.77 12.90 -4.05
N VAL A 68 3.10 12.65 -2.93
CA VAL A 68 1.63 12.70 -2.86
C VAL A 68 1.09 14.06 -3.28
N SER A 69 1.67 15.17 -2.81
CA SER A 69 1.27 16.51 -3.26
C SER A 69 1.43 16.69 -4.77
N MET A 70 2.59 16.31 -5.29
CA MET A 70 2.90 16.42 -6.72
C MET A 70 1.95 15.60 -7.61
N VAL A 71 1.66 14.35 -7.23
CA VAL A 71 0.76 13.49 -8.03
C VAL A 71 -0.68 13.98 -8.00
N ARG A 72 -1.13 14.59 -6.90
CA ARG A 72 -2.45 15.22 -6.80
C ARG A 72 -2.55 16.44 -7.70
N GLU A 73 -1.56 17.33 -7.63
CA GLU A 73 -1.49 18.51 -8.47
C GLU A 73 -1.47 18.16 -9.97
N ALA A 74 -0.82 17.04 -10.32
CA ALA A 74 -0.75 16.52 -11.69
C ALA A 74 -1.95 15.65 -12.09
N GLY A 75 -2.87 15.30 -11.20
CA GLY A 75 -3.95 14.34 -11.45
C GLY A 75 -3.45 12.91 -11.72
N ALA A 76 -2.27 12.57 -11.18
CA ALA A 76 -1.53 11.35 -11.48
C ALA A 76 -1.66 10.25 -10.40
N GLU A 77 -2.63 10.34 -9.51
CA GLU A 77 -2.81 9.46 -8.35
C GLU A 77 -2.96 7.98 -8.73
N ARG A 78 -3.45 7.67 -9.92
CA ARG A 78 -3.58 6.30 -10.45
C ARG A 78 -2.24 5.61 -10.73
N ARG A 79 -1.14 6.34 -10.66
CA ARG A 79 0.22 5.83 -10.86
C ARG A 79 0.89 5.41 -9.57
N VAL A 80 0.29 5.73 -8.42
CA VAL A 80 0.87 5.44 -7.11
C VAL A 80 0.59 4.00 -6.71
N VAL A 81 1.63 3.29 -6.26
CA VAL A 81 1.53 1.99 -5.60
C VAL A 81 2.26 2.02 -4.26
N LEU A 82 1.76 1.26 -3.29
CA LEU A 82 2.38 1.15 -1.98
C LEU A 82 3.07 -0.20 -1.81
N GLY A 83 4.23 -0.16 -1.16
CA GLY A 83 4.99 -1.34 -0.75
C GLY A 83 5.62 -1.15 0.64
N SER A 84 6.21 -2.19 1.18
CA SER A 84 6.97 -2.10 2.43
C SER A 84 8.45 -1.89 2.20
N ASP A 85 8.99 -2.45 1.13
CA ASP A 85 10.43 -2.53 0.84
C ASP A 85 11.20 -3.17 2.02
N THR A 86 10.65 -4.26 2.57
CA THR A 86 11.28 -4.97 3.68
C THR A 86 11.52 -6.45 3.33
N PRO A 87 12.56 -7.07 3.91
CA PRO A 87 13.59 -6.47 4.78
C PRO A 87 14.59 -5.61 4.01
N THR A 88 15.02 -4.52 4.63
CA THR A 88 16.05 -3.61 4.09
C THR A 88 17.07 -3.29 5.18
N GLY A 89 17.97 -2.31 4.94
CA GLY A 89 18.87 -1.77 5.95
C GLY A 89 18.18 -1.21 7.20
N THR A 90 16.89 -0.91 7.14
CA THR A 90 16.07 -0.51 8.29
C THR A 90 15.44 -1.71 9.03
N GLY A 91 15.67 -2.94 8.56
CA GLY A 91 15.14 -4.16 9.14
C GLY A 91 13.78 -4.59 8.58
N THR A 92 13.11 -5.49 9.29
CA THR A 92 11.75 -5.94 8.98
C THR A 92 10.74 -5.00 9.62
N MET A 93 9.79 -4.51 8.82
CA MET A 93 8.74 -3.60 9.28
C MET A 93 7.38 -4.30 9.24
N PRO A 94 6.95 -4.93 10.34
CA PRO A 94 5.62 -5.53 10.43
C PRO A 94 4.53 -4.50 10.13
N LEU A 95 3.49 -4.91 9.42
CA LEU A 95 2.38 -4.04 9.02
C LEU A 95 2.80 -2.83 8.17
N GLY A 96 3.98 -2.88 7.52
CA GLY A 96 4.56 -1.73 6.83
C GLY A 96 3.59 -1.06 5.86
N VAL A 97 2.87 -1.82 5.03
CA VAL A 97 1.90 -1.26 4.07
C VAL A 97 0.73 -0.57 4.79
N ILE A 98 0.13 -1.21 5.81
CA ILE A 98 -0.98 -0.60 6.58
C ILE A 98 -0.51 0.66 7.29
N LYS A 99 0.72 0.65 7.82
CA LYS A 99 1.32 1.83 8.44
C LYS A 99 1.51 2.96 7.45
N THR A 100 1.99 2.68 6.23
CA THR A 100 2.10 3.69 5.17
C THR A 100 0.73 4.28 4.82
N ILE A 101 -0.31 3.45 4.72
CA ILE A 101 -1.68 3.93 4.50
C ILE A 101 -2.09 4.92 5.61
N ALA A 102 -1.92 4.55 6.88
CA ALA A 102 -2.27 5.41 8.02
C ALA A 102 -1.46 6.71 8.05
N GLU A 103 -0.16 6.63 7.77
CA GLU A 103 0.72 7.81 7.70
C GLU A 103 0.33 8.77 6.57
N LEU A 104 0.13 8.27 5.36
CA LEU A 104 -0.29 9.10 4.23
C LEU A 104 -1.69 9.68 4.42
N SER A 105 -2.60 8.92 5.04
CA SER A 105 -3.94 9.41 5.32
C SER A 105 -3.93 10.52 6.37
N SER A 106 -3.20 10.35 7.46
CA SER A 106 -3.19 11.31 8.57
C SER A 106 -2.30 12.52 8.31
N LEU A 107 -1.17 12.37 7.62
CA LEU A 107 -0.17 13.43 7.44
C LEU A 107 -0.25 14.12 6.08
N ALA A 108 -0.61 13.40 5.02
CA ALA A 108 -0.75 13.95 3.67
C ALA A 108 -2.23 14.13 3.26
N GLY A 109 -3.19 13.80 4.12
CA GLY A 109 -4.62 13.95 3.85
C GLY A 109 -5.11 13.09 2.68
N VAL A 110 -4.48 11.95 2.42
CA VAL A 110 -4.98 10.98 1.43
C VAL A 110 -6.23 10.32 1.99
N ASP A 111 -7.30 10.23 1.20
CA ASP A 111 -8.44 9.43 1.63
C ASP A 111 -7.99 7.98 1.91
N PRO A 112 -8.31 7.39 3.08
CA PRO A 112 -7.87 6.05 3.44
C PRO A 112 -8.18 4.96 2.42
N TRP A 113 -9.34 5.01 1.77
CA TRP A 113 -9.68 4.04 0.73
C TRP A 113 -8.88 4.25 -0.56
N THR A 114 -8.52 5.48 -0.88
CA THR A 114 -7.59 5.77 -1.99
C THR A 114 -6.21 5.21 -1.68
N ALA A 115 -5.68 5.44 -0.48
CA ALA A 115 -4.40 4.88 -0.06
C ALA A 115 -4.44 3.33 -0.02
N TRP A 116 -5.58 2.75 0.40
CA TRP A 116 -5.79 1.30 0.35
C TRP A 116 -5.80 0.77 -1.09
N ALA A 117 -6.47 1.46 -2.01
CA ALA A 117 -6.48 1.10 -3.42
C ALA A 117 -5.06 1.13 -4.03
N TRP A 118 -4.19 2.06 -3.61
CA TRP A 118 -2.78 2.08 -4.02
C TRP A 118 -1.99 0.86 -3.56
N ALA A 119 -2.42 0.21 -2.48
CA ALA A 119 -1.81 -1.03 -1.97
C ALA A 119 -2.44 -2.30 -2.56
N THR A 120 -3.56 -2.21 -3.26
CA THR A 120 -4.35 -3.35 -3.75
C THR A 120 -4.70 -3.22 -5.23
N GLY A 121 -5.78 -2.54 -5.58
CA GLY A 121 -6.31 -2.45 -6.95
C GLY A 121 -5.34 -1.78 -7.94
N THR A 122 -4.60 -0.76 -7.51
CA THR A 122 -3.60 -0.11 -8.36
C THR A 122 -2.41 -1.04 -8.60
N VAL A 123 -1.95 -1.76 -7.56
CA VAL A 123 -0.93 -2.82 -7.71
C VAL A 123 -1.42 -3.87 -8.70
N SER A 124 -2.66 -4.34 -8.54
CA SER A 124 -3.28 -5.31 -9.46
C SER A 124 -3.23 -4.84 -10.91
N THR A 125 -3.60 -3.59 -11.15
CA THR A 125 -3.63 -3.01 -12.50
C THR A 125 -2.23 -2.90 -13.11
N ILE A 126 -1.25 -2.41 -12.34
CA ILE A 126 0.11 -2.15 -12.84
C ILE A 126 0.88 -3.45 -13.06
N TYR A 127 0.71 -4.44 -12.17
CA TYR A 127 1.41 -5.73 -12.27
C TYR A 127 0.62 -6.80 -13.04
N GLY A 128 -0.60 -6.51 -13.50
CA GLY A 128 -1.44 -7.47 -14.23
C GLY A 128 -1.90 -8.64 -13.36
N LEU A 129 -2.22 -8.41 -12.07
CA LEU A 129 -2.63 -9.45 -11.15
C LEU A 129 -4.16 -9.67 -11.18
N GLU A 130 -4.61 -10.86 -10.85
CA GLU A 130 -6.04 -11.16 -10.69
C GLU A 130 -6.59 -10.80 -9.30
N ALA A 131 -5.72 -10.69 -8.29
CA ALA A 131 -6.05 -10.29 -6.92
C ALA A 131 -6.11 -8.76 -6.74
N GLY A 132 -6.51 -8.28 -5.57
CA GLY A 132 -6.47 -6.86 -5.17
C GLY A 132 -7.72 -6.05 -5.48
N VAL A 133 -8.73 -6.66 -6.13
CA VAL A 133 -10.03 -6.03 -6.41
C VAL A 133 -11.15 -6.98 -6.01
N ILE A 134 -12.11 -6.48 -5.24
CA ILE A 134 -13.31 -7.23 -4.87
C ILE A 134 -14.29 -7.18 -6.05
N ALA A 135 -14.40 -8.28 -6.78
CA ALA A 135 -15.31 -8.42 -7.92
C ALA A 135 -15.71 -9.90 -8.10
N PRO A 136 -16.84 -10.19 -8.76
CA PRO A 136 -17.21 -11.56 -9.11
C PRO A 136 -16.10 -12.26 -9.89
N SER A 137 -15.88 -13.53 -9.61
CA SER A 137 -14.86 -14.39 -10.24
C SER A 137 -13.41 -13.99 -9.97
N ARG A 138 -13.15 -13.11 -8.99
CA ARG A 138 -11.81 -12.82 -8.48
C ARG A 138 -11.51 -13.64 -7.23
N PRO A 139 -10.23 -13.92 -6.94
CA PRO A 139 -9.86 -14.55 -5.67
C PRO A 139 -10.41 -13.77 -4.47
N ALA A 140 -10.97 -14.47 -3.51
CA ALA A 140 -11.52 -13.86 -2.31
C ALA A 140 -10.43 -13.67 -1.24
N ASP A 141 -9.39 -12.92 -1.58
CA ASP A 141 -8.34 -12.48 -0.67
C ASP A 141 -8.80 -11.20 0.02
N LEU A 142 -9.32 -11.35 1.23
CA LEU A 142 -10.01 -10.29 1.93
C LEU A 142 -9.44 -10.05 3.31
N VAL A 143 -9.43 -8.79 3.73
CA VAL A 143 -9.14 -8.39 5.11
C VAL A 143 -10.35 -7.63 5.65
N VAL A 144 -10.88 -8.07 6.79
CA VAL A 144 -11.96 -7.38 7.50
C VAL A 144 -11.33 -6.53 8.60
N LEU A 145 -11.57 -5.24 8.54
CA LEU A 145 -10.99 -4.23 9.42
C LEU A 145 -12.07 -3.50 10.21
N ASP A 146 -11.71 -3.03 11.39
CA ASP A 146 -12.51 -2.07 12.14
C ASP A 146 -11.61 -1.08 12.90
N ALA A 147 -12.22 -0.07 13.53
CA ALA A 147 -11.49 0.77 14.47
C ALA A 147 -10.80 -0.10 15.53
N PRO A 148 -9.60 0.25 15.98
CA PRO A 148 -8.97 -0.46 17.08
C PRO A 148 -9.72 -0.14 18.38
N TRP A 149 -9.77 -1.11 19.27
CA TRP A 149 -10.37 -0.93 20.60
C TRP A 149 -9.74 0.27 21.33
N GLY A 150 -10.58 1.18 21.80
CA GLY A 150 -10.16 2.40 22.50
C GLY A 150 -9.83 3.59 21.58
N SER A 151 -9.89 3.42 20.25
CA SER A 151 -9.77 4.56 19.32
C SER A 151 -10.97 5.51 19.45
N LEU A 152 -10.74 6.78 19.12
CA LEU A 152 -11.80 7.79 18.96
C LEU A 152 -12.53 7.64 17.61
N ALA A 153 -12.05 6.78 16.72
CA ALA A 153 -12.70 6.49 15.45
C ALA A 153 -13.81 5.47 15.63
N SER A 154 -14.86 5.57 14.80
CA SER A 154 -16.00 4.64 14.80
C SER A 154 -15.79 3.43 13.90
N ASP A 155 -14.82 3.49 12.98
CA ASP A 155 -14.55 2.49 11.95
C ASP A 155 -13.08 2.53 11.49
N ALA A 156 -12.72 1.60 10.61
CA ALA A 156 -11.36 1.50 10.08
C ALA A 156 -10.94 2.72 9.24
N HIS A 157 -11.88 3.32 8.49
CA HIS A 157 -11.61 4.53 7.71
C HIS A 157 -11.21 5.69 8.62
N GLY A 158 -12.03 5.98 9.62
CA GLY A 158 -11.74 7.03 10.60
C GLY A 158 -10.46 6.77 11.39
N ALA A 159 -10.15 5.51 11.70
CA ALA A 159 -8.91 5.12 12.36
C ALA A 159 -7.69 5.46 11.49
N LEU A 160 -7.66 5.01 10.24
CA LEU A 160 -6.58 5.31 9.29
C LEU A 160 -6.40 6.81 9.05
N ALA A 161 -7.52 7.56 8.90
CA ALA A 161 -7.47 9.01 8.73
C ALA A 161 -6.84 9.75 9.92
N ARG A 162 -6.87 9.14 11.11
CA ARG A 162 -6.24 9.67 12.33
C ARG A 162 -4.81 9.17 12.54
N GLY A 163 -4.34 8.22 11.72
CA GLY A 163 -3.04 7.59 11.88
C GLY A 163 -3.05 6.35 12.78
N ASP A 164 -4.22 5.89 13.23
CA ASP A 164 -4.34 4.66 14.00
C ASP A 164 -4.22 3.43 13.07
N ILE A 165 -3.52 2.39 13.55
CA ILE A 165 -3.53 1.09 12.88
C ILE A 165 -4.86 0.40 13.18
N PRO A 166 -5.68 0.05 12.16
CA PRO A 166 -6.97 -0.58 12.40
C PRO A 166 -6.80 -1.99 13.00
N GLY A 167 -7.80 -2.45 13.71
CA GLY A 167 -7.89 -3.82 14.18
C GLY A 167 -8.29 -4.74 13.04
N ILE A 168 -7.53 -5.83 12.81
CA ILE A 168 -7.87 -6.87 11.86
C ILE A 168 -8.76 -7.89 12.57
N SER A 169 -9.99 -8.06 12.09
CA SER A 169 -10.96 -8.97 12.66
C SER A 169 -11.14 -10.27 11.86
N ALA A 170 -10.78 -10.30 10.60
CA ALA A 170 -10.64 -11.53 9.81
C ALA A 170 -9.69 -11.35 8.63
N VAL A 171 -9.03 -12.43 8.25
CA VAL A 171 -8.24 -12.55 7.02
C VAL A 171 -8.72 -13.79 6.28
N LEU A 172 -9.10 -13.61 5.02
CA LEU A 172 -9.46 -14.68 4.10
C LEU A 172 -8.45 -14.73 2.96
N VAL A 173 -8.10 -15.95 2.55
CA VAL A 173 -7.28 -16.20 1.37
C VAL A 173 -8.02 -17.23 0.54
N ASP A 174 -8.27 -16.91 -0.71
CA ASP A 174 -9.06 -17.73 -1.64
C ASP A 174 -10.42 -18.18 -1.06
N GLY A 175 -11.05 -17.26 -0.29
CA GLY A 175 -12.33 -17.51 0.37
C GLY A 175 -12.27 -18.31 1.68
N GLU A 176 -11.12 -18.85 2.06
CA GLU A 176 -10.94 -19.58 3.31
C GLU A 176 -10.45 -18.63 4.44
N ILE A 177 -11.01 -18.83 5.64
CA ILE A 177 -10.64 -18.02 6.81
C ILE A 177 -9.31 -18.51 7.36
N HIS A 178 -8.27 -17.69 7.23
CA HIS A 178 -6.94 -17.98 7.76
C HIS A 178 -6.71 -17.40 9.17
N ALA A 179 -7.37 -16.31 9.51
CA ALA A 179 -7.31 -15.73 10.84
C ALA A 179 -8.60 -14.98 11.17
N LEU A 180 -9.04 -15.09 12.43
CA LEU A 180 -10.18 -14.32 12.97
C LEU A 180 -9.72 -13.17 13.88
N VAL A 181 -8.48 -13.19 14.35
CA VAL A 181 -7.90 -12.11 15.16
C VAL A 181 -6.41 -12.02 14.86
N SER A 182 -5.94 -10.85 14.47
CA SER A 182 -4.52 -10.59 14.34
C SER A 182 -3.87 -10.37 15.71
N ARG A 183 -2.71 -10.99 15.94
CA ARG A 183 -1.86 -10.71 17.10
C ARG A 183 -0.97 -9.48 16.91
N ASN A 184 -0.81 -9.04 15.66
CA ASN A 184 0.12 -7.97 15.29
C ASN A 184 -0.56 -6.61 15.13
N THR A 185 -1.88 -6.55 15.26
CA THR A 185 -2.66 -5.30 15.26
C THR A 185 -3.39 -5.15 16.60
N PRO A 186 -3.80 -3.94 16.97
CA PRO A 186 -4.75 -3.74 18.05
C PRO A 186 -6.00 -4.59 17.84
N ALA A 187 -6.70 -4.93 18.91
CA ALA A 187 -7.97 -5.64 18.79
C ALA A 187 -8.99 -4.75 18.06
N ALA A 188 -9.73 -5.31 17.12
CA ALA A 188 -10.84 -4.63 16.47
C ALA A 188 -11.97 -4.34 17.48
N ALA A 189 -12.60 -3.18 17.41
CA ALA A 189 -13.72 -2.81 18.29
C ALA A 189 -14.92 -3.74 18.07
N ARG A 190 -15.20 -4.09 16.82
CA ARG A 190 -16.18 -5.11 16.43
C ARG A 190 -15.45 -6.29 15.81
N ARG A 191 -15.81 -7.50 16.24
CA ARG A 191 -15.20 -8.73 15.73
C ARG A 191 -16.05 -9.33 14.64
N ALA A 192 -15.44 -9.86 13.60
CA ALA A 192 -16.11 -10.70 12.63
C ALA A 192 -16.58 -11.98 13.32
N SER A 193 -17.77 -12.44 12.97
CA SER A 193 -18.30 -13.73 13.37
C SER A 193 -18.64 -14.54 12.12
N VAL A 194 -18.42 -15.84 12.20
CA VAL A 194 -18.81 -16.78 11.13
C VAL A 194 -20.16 -17.37 11.51
N SER A 195 -21.16 -17.17 10.66
CA SER A 195 -22.45 -17.88 10.83
C SER A 195 -22.36 -19.23 10.12
N PRO A 196 -22.61 -20.34 10.81
CA PRO A 196 -22.64 -21.66 10.19
C PRO A 196 -23.86 -21.87 9.27
N GLU A 197 -24.78 -20.92 9.19
CA GLU A 197 -26.08 -21.07 8.54
C GLU A 197 -26.16 -20.49 7.11
N ILE A 198 -25.05 -20.03 6.52
CA ILE A 198 -25.06 -19.66 5.10
C ILE A 198 -24.70 -20.93 4.31
N PRO A 199 -25.66 -21.66 3.69
CA PRO A 199 -25.31 -22.75 2.81
C PRO A 199 -24.52 -22.17 1.66
N LEU A 200 -23.29 -22.67 1.44
CA LEU A 200 -22.55 -22.38 0.22
C LEU A 200 -23.44 -22.74 -0.97
N PRO A 201 -23.55 -21.94 -2.01
CA PRO A 201 -24.32 -22.26 -3.18
C PRO A 201 -23.87 -23.62 -3.71
N ALA A 202 -24.83 -24.54 -3.84
CA ALA A 202 -24.61 -25.89 -4.36
C ALA A 202 -23.97 -25.75 -5.75
N GLY A 203 -22.68 -26.05 -5.89
CA GLY A 203 -21.94 -25.94 -7.16
C GLY A 203 -20.49 -25.59 -7.10
N SER A 204 -19.90 -25.25 -5.95
CA SER A 204 -18.48 -24.94 -5.84
C SER A 204 -17.59 -26.15 -5.51
N ALA A 205 -17.89 -27.31 -6.07
CA ALA A 205 -16.92 -28.41 -6.10
C ALA A 205 -15.89 -28.09 -7.21
N HIS A 206 -14.82 -27.39 -6.87
CA HIS A 206 -13.65 -27.37 -7.74
C HIS A 206 -13.04 -28.78 -7.73
N THR A 207 -13.28 -29.53 -8.81
CA THR A 207 -12.41 -30.65 -9.19
C THR A 207 -10.99 -30.11 -9.31
N ARG A 208 -10.11 -30.71 -8.53
CA ARG A 208 -8.66 -30.53 -8.57
C ARG A 208 -8.08 -30.92 -9.92
#